data_508b98b25bfa3fc76b83be4c2ebff71c
#
_entry.id   508b98b25bfa3fc76b83be4c2ebff71c
#
_cell.length_a   1.000
_cell.length_b   1.000
_cell.length_c   1.000
_cell.angle_alpha   90.00
_cell.angle_beta   90.00
_cell.angle_gamma   90.00
#
_symmetry.space_group_name_H-M   'P 1'
#
loop_
_entity.id
_entity.type
_entity.pdbx_description
1 polymer ?
#
loop_
_entity_poly.entity_id
_entity_poly.type
_entity_poly.pdbx_seq_one_letter_code
_entity_poly.pdbx_strand_id
1 'polypeptide(L)'
;MKNMLVVTSGIVAMILSTATLAGPREDLLAQYAAAAKTTSFSAARGQTLHTQNSAGGKPDTPSCTTCHGKDTRGAGRALTGKTIEPVALSVTPTRYADPAKVEKWFKRNCTEVLGRECTPQEKGDWLTFVIGQ
;
A
#
# COMPACT_ATOMS: atom_id res chain seq x y z
N MET A 1 69.13 5.69 -25.65
CA MET A 1 67.88 4.89 -25.48
C MET A 1 67.20 5.39 -24.21
N LYS A 2 66.14 6.18 -24.36
CA LYS A 2 65.39 6.76 -23.23
C LYS A 2 64.12 5.95 -23.06
N ASN A 3 64.02 5.20 -21.97
CA ASN A 3 62.80 4.47 -21.60
C ASN A 3 61.80 5.46 -20.99
N MET A 4 60.70 5.70 -21.67
CA MET A 4 59.60 6.52 -21.22
C MET A 4 58.59 5.65 -20.49
N LEU A 5 58.53 5.78 -19.15
CA LEU A 5 57.56 5.09 -18.31
C LEU A 5 56.22 5.81 -18.42
N VAL A 6 55.21 5.18 -19.01
CA VAL A 6 53.85 5.70 -19.05
C VAL A 6 53.16 5.23 -17.79
N VAL A 7 52.88 6.14 -16.87
CA VAL A 7 52.07 5.89 -15.68
C VAL A 7 50.61 6.15 -16.05
N THR A 8 49.85 5.10 -16.25
CA THR A 8 48.41 5.18 -16.43
C THR A 8 47.72 5.31 -15.06
N SER A 9 47.32 6.54 -14.72
CA SER A 9 46.49 6.80 -13.52
C SER A 9 45.07 6.29 -13.75
N GLY A 10 44.72 5.17 -13.14
CA GLY A 10 43.37 4.65 -13.12
C GLY A 10 42.49 5.43 -12.13
N ILE A 11 41.53 6.16 -12.63
CA ILE A 11 40.50 6.82 -11.81
C ILE A 11 39.48 5.73 -11.39
N VAL A 12 39.51 5.32 -10.13
CA VAL A 12 38.47 4.47 -9.53
C VAL A 12 37.28 5.37 -9.19
N ALA A 13 36.23 5.33 -10.02
CA ALA A 13 34.98 5.98 -9.73
C ALA A 13 34.26 5.22 -8.59
N MET A 14 34.26 5.78 -7.39
CA MET A 14 33.44 5.31 -6.28
C MET A 14 31.97 5.66 -6.59
N ILE A 15 31.17 4.65 -6.93
CA ILE A 15 29.72 4.80 -7.03
C ILE A 15 29.18 4.79 -5.60
N LEU A 16 28.84 5.97 -5.07
CA LEU A 16 28.08 6.07 -3.83
C LEU A 16 26.65 5.59 -4.13
N SER A 17 26.34 4.36 -3.77
CA SER A 17 24.95 3.88 -3.72
C SER A 17 24.24 4.58 -2.56
N THR A 18 23.42 5.58 -2.86
CA THR A 18 22.50 6.17 -1.89
C THR A 18 21.40 5.13 -1.60
N ALA A 19 21.54 4.44 -0.47
CA ALA A 19 20.42 3.64 0.04
C ALA A 19 19.30 4.61 0.43
N THR A 20 18.26 4.68 -0.39
CA THR A 20 17.00 5.33 0.02
C THR A 20 16.41 4.48 1.14
N LEU A 21 16.32 5.06 2.34
CA LEU A 21 15.62 4.43 3.45
C LEU A 21 14.15 4.28 3.03
N ALA A 22 13.67 3.04 2.96
CA ALA A 22 12.27 2.75 2.74
C ALA A 22 11.46 3.38 3.89
N GLY A 23 10.30 3.96 3.57
CA GLY A 23 9.42 4.52 4.59
C GLY A 23 8.47 3.46 5.15
N PRO A 24 7.68 3.81 6.19
CA PRO A 24 6.78 2.84 6.84
C PRO A 24 5.79 2.15 5.88
N ARG A 25 5.42 2.79 4.79
CA ARG A 25 4.51 2.24 3.77
C ARG A 25 5.19 1.19 2.92
N GLU A 26 6.42 1.48 2.50
CA GLU A 26 7.27 0.57 1.73
C GLU A 26 7.63 -0.67 2.56
N ASP A 27 7.94 -0.48 3.85
CA ASP A 27 8.21 -1.57 4.78
C ASP A 27 6.97 -2.46 4.97
N LEU A 28 5.79 -1.85 5.07
CA LEU A 28 4.53 -2.58 5.21
C LEU A 28 4.21 -3.40 3.93
N LEU A 29 4.41 -2.81 2.74
CA LEU A 29 4.27 -3.53 1.47
C LEU A 29 5.28 -4.68 1.36
N ALA A 30 6.52 -4.49 1.79
CA ALA A 30 7.52 -5.56 1.82
C ALA A 30 7.12 -6.70 2.75
N GLN A 31 6.56 -6.41 3.93
CA GLN A 31 6.03 -7.42 4.85
C GLN A 31 4.88 -8.22 4.22
N TYR A 32 3.94 -7.55 3.54
CA TYR A 32 2.86 -8.23 2.84
C TYR A 32 3.36 -9.08 1.68
N ALA A 33 4.35 -8.60 0.92
CA ALA A 33 4.96 -9.36 -0.18
C ALA A 33 5.62 -10.65 0.32
N ALA A 34 6.37 -10.56 1.42
CA ALA A 34 6.97 -11.73 2.05
C ALA A 34 5.93 -12.74 2.54
N ALA A 35 4.87 -12.26 3.21
CA ALA A 35 3.80 -13.12 3.72
C ALA A 35 2.95 -13.74 2.60
N ALA A 36 2.71 -13.02 1.51
CA ALA A 36 2.00 -13.50 0.33
C ALA A 36 2.86 -14.36 -0.60
N LYS A 37 4.17 -14.42 -0.38
CA LYS A 37 5.16 -15.07 -1.28
C LYS A 37 5.04 -14.54 -2.73
N THR A 38 4.87 -13.23 -2.86
CA THR A 38 4.73 -12.53 -4.14
C THR A 38 5.86 -11.53 -4.35
N THR A 39 6.13 -11.19 -5.60
CA THR A 39 7.09 -10.14 -5.98
C THR A 39 6.43 -8.83 -6.37
N SER A 40 5.08 -8.82 -6.49
CA SER A 40 4.35 -7.64 -6.94
C SER A 40 2.92 -7.62 -6.45
N PHE A 41 2.42 -6.38 -6.25
CA PHE A 41 1.03 -6.08 -6.00
C PHE A 41 0.39 -5.39 -7.22
N SER A 42 -0.94 -5.42 -7.30
CA SER A 42 -1.69 -4.85 -8.41
C SER A 42 -2.71 -3.84 -7.92
N ALA A 43 -2.55 -2.59 -8.34
CA ALA A 43 -3.55 -1.54 -8.08
C ALA A 43 -4.93 -1.89 -8.68
N ALA A 44 -4.97 -2.57 -9.83
CA ALA A 44 -6.22 -3.02 -10.44
C ALA A 44 -6.97 -4.05 -9.58
N ARG A 45 -6.24 -5.04 -9.00
CA ARG A 45 -6.85 -5.98 -8.04
C ARG A 45 -7.29 -5.27 -6.77
N GLY A 46 -6.50 -4.31 -6.28
CA GLY A 46 -6.86 -3.48 -5.13
C GLY A 46 -8.12 -2.66 -5.39
N GLN A 47 -8.28 -2.08 -6.56
CA GLN A 47 -9.48 -1.38 -6.98
C GLN A 47 -10.69 -2.32 -7.05
N THR A 48 -10.50 -3.52 -7.62
CA THR A 48 -11.56 -4.54 -7.65
C THR A 48 -12.02 -4.91 -6.24
N LEU A 49 -11.08 -5.17 -5.33
CA LEU A 49 -11.39 -5.44 -3.92
C LEU A 49 -12.16 -4.29 -3.27
N HIS A 50 -11.79 -3.04 -3.58
CA HIS A 50 -12.46 -1.86 -3.04
C HIS A 50 -13.91 -1.72 -3.50
N THR A 51 -14.20 -2.08 -4.74
CA THR A 51 -15.49 -1.80 -5.40
C THR A 51 -16.44 -3.00 -5.48
N GLN A 52 -15.92 -4.23 -5.37
CA GLN A 52 -16.74 -5.43 -5.47
C GLN A 52 -17.66 -5.60 -4.25
N ASN A 53 -18.85 -6.16 -4.49
CA ASN A 53 -19.72 -6.61 -3.43
C ASN A 53 -19.32 -7.99 -2.94
N SER A 54 -19.41 -8.18 -1.64
CA SER A 54 -19.18 -9.45 -0.95
C SER A 54 -20.45 -9.86 -0.20
N ALA A 55 -20.78 -11.15 -0.27
CA ALA A 55 -21.86 -11.75 0.52
C ALA A 55 -21.35 -12.39 1.82
N GLY A 56 -20.02 -12.37 2.06
CA GLY A 56 -19.43 -13.06 3.22
C GLY A 56 -19.49 -12.28 4.52
N GLY A 57 -19.62 -10.95 4.43
CA GLY A 57 -19.64 -10.04 5.58
C GLY A 57 -21.04 -9.64 6.01
N LYS A 58 -21.12 -8.42 6.58
CA LYS A 58 -22.41 -7.87 7.02
C LYS A 58 -23.25 -7.39 5.83
N PRO A 59 -24.57 -7.65 5.81
CA PRO A 59 -25.43 -7.26 4.70
C PRO A 59 -25.48 -5.76 4.43
N ASP A 60 -25.30 -4.92 5.45
CA ASP A 60 -25.33 -3.46 5.35
C ASP A 60 -23.98 -2.82 4.95
N THR A 61 -22.91 -3.64 4.88
CA THR A 61 -21.59 -3.22 4.41
C THR A 61 -21.04 -4.17 3.33
N PRO A 62 -21.71 -4.31 2.18
CA PRO A 62 -21.34 -5.30 1.16
C PRO A 62 -20.02 -4.97 0.43
N SER A 63 -19.51 -3.77 0.52
CA SER A 63 -18.23 -3.37 -0.11
C SER A 63 -17.50 -2.30 0.70
N CYS A 64 -16.21 -2.10 0.42
CA CYS A 64 -15.44 -0.99 1.01
C CYS A 64 -16.04 0.37 0.63
N THR A 65 -16.63 0.47 -0.57
CA THR A 65 -17.27 1.69 -1.06
C THR A 65 -18.50 2.10 -0.25
N THR A 66 -19.10 1.19 0.52
CA THR A 66 -20.24 1.51 1.39
C THR A 66 -19.89 2.65 2.38
N CYS A 67 -18.68 2.63 2.92
CA CYS A 67 -18.20 3.65 3.84
C CYS A 67 -17.22 4.63 3.18
N HIS A 68 -16.33 4.16 2.29
CA HIS A 68 -15.27 4.97 1.71
C HIS A 68 -15.66 5.67 0.39
N GLY A 69 -16.81 5.31 -0.19
CA GLY A 69 -17.22 5.81 -1.51
C GLY A 69 -16.42 5.18 -2.66
N LYS A 70 -16.86 5.45 -3.88
CA LYS A 70 -16.17 4.99 -5.10
C LYS A 70 -14.97 5.87 -5.44
N ASP A 71 -15.10 7.18 -5.17
CA ASP A 71 -14.00 8.13 -5.31
C ASP A 71 -13.14 8.10 -4.05
N THR A 72 -11.94 7.54 -4.18
CA THR A 72 -10.97 7.42 -3.09
C THR A 72 -10.46 8.76 -2.57
N ARG A 73 -10.62 9.83 -3.36
CA ARG A 73 -10.27 11.22 -2.99
C ARG A 73 -11.39 11.95 -2.27
N GLY A 74 -12.59 11.39 -2.29
CA GLY A 74 -13.73 11.90 -1.55
C GLY A 74 -13.73 11.45 -0.09
N ALA A 75 -14.35 12.26 0.77
CA ALA A 75 -14.62 11.86 2.15
C ALA A 75 -15.68 10.74 2.18
N GLY A 76 -15.44 9.75 3.01
CA GLY A 76 -16.40 8.69 3.27
C GLY A 76 -17.28 8.99 4.49
N ARG A 77 -18.19 8.06 4.79
CA ARG A 77 -19.08 8.13 5.94
C ARG A 77 -19.32 6.75 6.54
N ALA A 78 -19.05 6.60 7.81
CA ALA A 78 -19.38 5.38 8.55
C ALA A 78 -20.91 5.26 8.71
N LEU A 79 -21.41 4.03 8.96
CA LEU A 79 -22.82 3.80 9.23
C LEU A 79 -23.34 4.60 10.43
N THR A 80 -22.45 4.94 11.37
CA THR A 80 -22.77 5.83 12.52
C THR A 80 -22.91 7.31 12.14
N GLY A 81 -22.71 7.65 10.87
CA GLY A 81 -22.72 9.03 10.38
C GLY A 81 -21.38 9.79 10.53
N LYS A 82 -20.37 9.19 11.17
CA LYS A 82 -19.04 9.80 11.31
C LYS A 82 -18.35 9.92 9.97
N THR A 83 -17.79 11.09 9.68
CA THR A 83 -16.97 11.34 8.49
C THR A 83 -15.67 10.53 8.55
N ILE A 84 -15.31 9.95 7.41
CA ILE A 84 -14.04 9.22 7.21
C ILE A 84 -13.24 10.05 6.20
N GLU A 85 -12.01 10.38 6.55
CA GLU A 85 -11.11 11.08 5.62
C GLU A 85 -10.86 10.25 4.36
N PRO A 86 -10.57 10.90 3.21
CA PRO A 86 -10.24 10.22 1.97
C PRO A 86 -9.17 9.15 2.14
N VAL A 87 -9.32 8.01 1.44
CA VAL A 87 -8.33 6.92 1.49
C VAL A 87 -7.18 7.12 0.53
N ALA A 88 -7.33 7.99 -0.49
CA ALA A 88 -6.25 8.34 -1.41
C ALA A 88 -5.10 9.04 -0.69
N LEU A 89 -3.87 8.55 -0.90
CA LEU A 89 -2.68 9.12 -0.27
C LEU A 89 -2.43 10.57 -0.70
N SER A 90 -2.75 10.92 -1.96
CA SER A 90 -2.57 12.28 -2.49
C SER A 90 -3.40 13.34 -1.74
N VAL A 91 -4.51 12.94 -1.13
CA VAL A 91 -5.38 13.85 -0.38
C VAL A 91 -5.09 13.79 1.13
N THR A 92 -4.74 12.61 1.64
CA THR A 92 -4.44 12.40 3.06
C THR A 92 -3.03 11.81 3.21
N PRO A 93 -1.97 12.63 3.07
CA PRO A 93 -0.58 12.14 2.97
C PRO A 93 -0.03 11.50 4.24
N THR A 94 -0.70 11.68 5.38
CA THR A 94 -0.32 11.03 6.65
C THR A 94 -0.85 9.61 6.79
N ARG A 95 -1.73 9.15 5.87
CA ARG A 95 -2.27 7.78 5.93
C ARG A 95 -1.18 6.73 5.70
N TYR A 96 -1.43 5.57 6.28
CA TYR A 96 -0.60 4.36 6.13
C TYR A 96 0.84 4.50 6.65
N ALA A 97 1.14 5.55 7.42
CA ALA A 97 2.45 5.76 8.04
C ALA A 97 2.62 5.02 9.39
N ASP A 98 1.54 4.46 9.93
CA ASP A 98 1.51 3.68 11.16
C ASP A 98 1.06 2.25 10.86
N PRO A 99 1.98 1.27 10.78
CA PRO A 99 1.65 -0.11 10.46
C PRO A 99 0.64 -0.76 11.40
N ALA A 100 0.72 -0.50 12.69
CA ALA A 100 -0.21 -1.06 13.67
C ALA A 100 -1.64 -0.55 13.45
N LYS A 101 -1.77 0.72 13.12
CA LYS A 101 -3.06 1.33 12.78
C LYS A 101 -3.61 0.76 11.46
N VAL A 102 -2.77 0.54 10.47
CA VAL A 102 -3.18 -0.08 9.19
C VAL A 102 -3.69 -1.49 9.41
N GLU A 103 -2.96 -2.33 10.16
CA GLU A 103 -3.36 -3.70 10.48
C GLU A 103 -4.70 -3.74 11.25
N LYS A 104 -4.86 -2.89 12.25
CA LYS A 104 -6.10 -2.77 13.00
C LYS A 104 -7.30 -2.50 12.09
N TRP A 105 -7.16 -1.58 11.13
CA TRP A 105 -8.24 -1.22 10.23
C TRP A 105 -8.49 -2.29 9.17
N PHE A 106 -7.47 -2.93 8.62
CA PHE A 106 -7.65 -4.08 7.74
C PHE A 106 -8.42 -5.20 8.43
N LYS A 107 -8.00 -5.59 9.63
CA LYS A 107 -8.69 -6.64 10.38
C LYS A 107 -10.16 -6.32 10.56
N ARG A 108 -10.48 -5.11 11.02
CA ARG A 108 -11.87 -4.69 11.25
C ARG A 108 -12.66 -4.65 9.95
N ASN A 109 -12.18 -3.93 8.95
CA ASN A 109 -12.93 -3.65 7.74
C ASN A 109 -13.09 -4.90 6.86
N CYS A 110 -12.05 -5.72 6.73
CA CYS A 110 -12.14 -6.98 6.00
C CYS A 110 -13.13 -7.96 6.67
N THR A 111 -13.09 -8.08 7.99
CA THR A 111 -14.07 -8.91 8.72
C THR A 111 -15.48 -8.40 8.50
N GLU A 112 -15.69 -7.09 8.49
CA GLU A 112 -17.00 -6.47 8.28
C GLU A 112 -17.52 -6.69 6.86
N VAL A 113 -16.68 -6.50 5.83
CA VAL A 113 -17.08 -6.57 4.41
C VAL A 113 -16.99 -7.99 3.84
N LEU A 114 -15.96 -8.75 4.19
CA LEU A 114 -15.68 -10.07 3.62
C LEU A 114 -16.10 -11.23 4.53
N GLY A 115 -16.38 -10.97 5.82
CA GLY A 115 -16.62 -11.99 6.83
C GLY A 115 -15.36 -12.75 7.26
N ARG A 116 -14.18 -12.30 6.82
CA ARG A 116 -12.86 -12.87 7.12
C ARG A 116 -11.79 -11.79 7.11
N GLU A 117 -10.62 -12.10 7.61
CA GLU A 117 -9.45 -11.23 7.41
C GLU A 117 -9.04 -11.19 5.94
N CYS A 118 -8.52 -10.06 5.48
CA CYS A 118 -7.87 -9.95 4.19
C CYS A 118 -6.57 -10.75 4.17
N THR A 119 -6.29 -11.42 3.07
CA THR A 119 -5.00 -12.06 2.84
C THR A 119 -3.89 -11.01 2.71
N PRO A 120 -2.61 -11.37 2.93
CA PRO A 120 -1.50 -10.45 2.68
C PRO A 120 -1.48 -9.90 1.25
N GLN A 121 -1.86 -10.71 0.24
CA GLN A 121 -1.99 -10.27 -1.15
C GLN A 121 -3.06 -9.19 -1.30
N GLU A 122 -4.24 -9.39 -0.73
CA GLU A 122 -5.35 -8.43 -0.78
C GLU A 122 -4.98 -7.11 -0.09
N LYS A 123 -4.32 -7.18 1.07
CA LYS A 123 -3.82 -5.99 1.78
C LYS A 123 -2.83 -5.20 0.94
N GLY A 124 -1.86 -5.88 0.33
CA GLY A 124 -0.84 -5.26 -0.51
C GLY A 124 -1.42 -4.68 -1.80
N ASP A 125 -2.33 -5.39 -2.46
CA ASP A 125 -3.03 -4.91 -3.65
C ASP A 125 -3.85 -3.65 -3.35
N TRP A 126 -4.63 -3.66 -2.26
CA TRP A 126 -5.44 -2.52 -1.87
C TRP A 126 -4.59 -1.31 -1.46
N LEU A 127 -3.54 -1.55 -0.69
CA LEU A 127 -2.63 -0.48 -0.28
C LEU A 127 -1.92 0.15 -1.49
N THR A 128 -1.48 -0.67 -2.46
CA THR A 128 -0.90 -0.21 -3.72
C THR A 128 -1.89 0.65 -4.52
N PHE A 129 -3.16 0.25 -4.54
CA PHE A 129 -4.21 1.02 -5.20
C PHE A 129 -4.37 2.41 -4.59
N VAL A 130 -4.57 2.54 -3.27
CA VAL A 130 -4.85 3.83 -2.62
C VAL A 130 -3.62 4.73 -2.50
N ILE A 131 -2.41 4.17 -2.49
CA ILE A 131 -1.17 4.95 -2.53
C ILE A 131 -0.99 5.61 -3.91
N GLY A 132 -1.44 4.96 -4.97
CA GLY A 132 -1.34 5.45 -6.34
C GLY A 132 -2.42 6.45 -6.76
N GLN A 133 -3.36 6.80 -5.88
CA GLN A 133 -4.46 7.72 -6.17
C GLN A 133 -4.13 9.19 -5.89
#